data_8df88b1c43719222dc23568e13097d74
#
_entry.id   8df88b1c43719222dc23568e13097d74
#
_cell.length_a   1.000
_cell.length_b   1.000
_cell.length_c   1.000
_cell.angle_alpha   90.00
_cell.angle_beta   90.00
_cell.angle_gamma   90.00
#
_symmetry.space_group_name_H-M   'P 1'
#
loop_
_entity.id
_entity.type
_entity.pdbx_description
1 polymer ?
#
loop_
_entity_poly.entity_id
_entity_poly.type
_entity_poly.pdbx_seq_one_letter_code
_entity_poly.pdbx_strand_id
1 'polypeptide(L)'
;MAVVRTPEDFEARLARFLYERSEEARAVRVGEKETSEQAAIVERYADLFSREQHDALREAEETGSGEERERLFRLREAGAGGLIVRELADESDRLENAILAARVDFGGESLPLRSAQAQLAVLDDYAARDELGDLAADVSARFNCDRHALLRRAEELDAELSGDADPVRRSSERKAVDLHALSAALGEAVGRQLASWEPLRERWTDRILGEARDPEPASYHVSYLRRMSPLAELYAKERSVPVCLETLSSLGFDLAANGRIRLDLDDRPQKSPRACVIASDPPSVVHLITRAQGGLHDYQAFLHEAGHALHYAGCDPDLPYTFRRLSRDHALTEIYSFLLESITREPGWHTLHFGLSESEDAERAEAARFLEVLLFRRYAAKLEYELELWSDFEHATDYAEAYAEKLRAAVGFRYRPDGYLADMDGDFYSADYLRAWIRTAQLRTHLRERIGGDWWRRTETGELLRELFAEGTQPTSEEIADRIGYDPLDTEPLLDELVPA
;
A
#
# COMPACT_ATOMS: atom_id res chain seq x y z
N MET A 1 30.87 24.61 0.79
CA MET A 1 29.81 24.97 -0.17
C MET A 1 29.28 23.65 -0.73
N ALA A 2 27.99 23.41 -0.60
CA ALA A 2 27.35 22.27 -1.23
C ALA A 2 27.57 22.34 -2.75
N VAL A 3 27.81 21.19 -3.39
CA VAL A 3 27.98 21.14 -4.85
C VAL A 3 26.60 21.04 -5.45
N VAL A 4 26.08 22.14 -5.98
CA VAL A 4 24.81 22.13 -6.75
C VAL A 4 25.06 21.47 -8.10
N ARG A 5 24.21 20.48 -8.44
CA ARG A 5 24.26 19.69 -9.67
C ARG A 5 23.23 20.16 -10.68
N THR A 6 23.51 19.92 -11.96
CA THR A 6 22.46 20.00 -12.97
C THR A 6 21.39 18.93 -12.72
N PRO A 7 20.16 19.09 -13.24
CA PRO A 7 19.12 18.09 -13.09
C PRO A 7 19.54 16.69 -13.58
N GLU A 8 20.28 16.59 -14.68
CA GLU A 8 20.78 15.33 -15.25
C GLU A 8 21.81 14.66 -14.31
N ASP A 9 22.75 15.44 -13.77
CA ASP A 9 23.74 14.92 -12.81
C ASP A 9 23.09 14.51 -11.49
N PHE A 10 22.06 15.26 -11.05
CA PHE A 10 21.26 14.91 -9.88
C PHE A 10 20.51 13.60 -10.10
N GLU A 11 19.77 13.44 -11.21
CA GLU A 11 19.05 12.24 -11.56
C GLU A 11 19.95 11.01 -11.63
N ALA A 12 21.10 11.14 -12.32
CA ALA A 12 22.07 10.05 -12.44
C ALA A 12 22.65 9.61 -11.08
N ARG A 13 22.88 10.56 -10.17
CA ARG A 13 23.40 10.26 -8.84
C ARG A 13 22.30 9.74 -7.90
N LEU A 14 21.07 10.26 -8.03
CA LEU A 14 19.89 9.78 -7.32
C LEU A 14 19.59 8.31 -7.71
N ALA A 15 19.72 7.97 -8.99
CA ALA A 15 19.57 6.60 -9.46
C ALA A 15 20.56 5.63 -8.76
N ARG A 16 21.82 6.03 -8.61
CA ARG A 16 22.82 5.22 -7.89
C ARG A 16 22.50 5.08 -6.41
N PHE A 17 22.07 6.19 -5.78
CA PHE A 17 21.65 6.19 -4.39
C PHE A 17 20.48 5.24 -4.15
N LEU A 18 19.43 5.34 -4.97
CA LEU A 18 18.26 4.49 -4.86
C LEU A 18 18.57 3.01 -5.15
N TYR A 19 19.47 2.73 -6.11
CA TYR A 19 19.97 1.38 -6.35
C TYR A 19 20.67 0.79 -5.13
N GLU A 20 21.65 1.49 -4.57
CA GLU A 20 22.41 1.01 -3.40
C GLU A 20 21.51 0.81 -2.18
N ARG A 21 20.57 1.74 -1.94
CA ARG A 21 19.57 1.60 -0.86
C ARG A 21 18.65 0.40 -1.05
N SER A 22 18.20 0.18 -2.29
CA SER A 22 17.32 -0.92 -2.64
C SER A 22 18.01 -2.27 -2.47
N GLU A 23 19.26 -2.41 -2.92
CA GLU A 23 20.02 -3.65 -2.77
C GLU A 23 20.36 -3.94 -1.28
N GLU A 24 20.65 -2.90 -0.51
CA GLU A 24 20.86 -3.04 0.94
C GLU A 24 19.58 -3.48 1.64
N ALA A 25 18.43 -2.84 1.34
CA ALA A 25 17.15 -3.22 1.87
C ALA A 25 16.78 -4.66 1.50
N ARG A 26 17.06 -5.07 0.25
CA ARG A 26 16.88 -6.44 -0.22
C ARG A 26 17.70 -7.42 0.62
N ALA A 27 19.00 -7.17 0.77
CA ALA A 27 19.92 -8.09 1.46
C ALA A 27 19.51 -8.34 2.92
N VAL A 28 19.07 -7.28 3.63
CA VAL A 28 18.52 -7.39 4.99
C VAL A 28 17.18 -8.16 4.97
N ARG A 29 16.28 -7.82 4.04
CA ARG A 29 14.94 -8.39 3.98
C ARG A 29 14.93 -9.89 3.68
N VAL A 30 15.85 -10.34 2.83
CA VAL A 30 15.98 -11.77 2.49
C VAL A 30 16.86 -12.55 3.47
N GLY A 31 17.42 -11.90 4.50
CA GLY A 31 18.26 -12.52 5.52
C GLY A 31 19.70 -12.81 5.08
N GLU A 32 20.18 -12.14 4.04
CA GLU A 32 21.62 -12.17 3.64
C GLU A 32 22.48 -11.32 4.55
N LYS A 33 21.88 -10.28 5.17
CA LYS A 33 22.53 -9.42 6.18
C LYS A 33 21.71 -9.41 7.46
N GLU A 34 22.38 -9.42 8.60
CA GLU A 34 21.76 -9.31 9.93
C GLU A 34 21.60 -7.85 10.38
N THR A 35 22.38 -6.94 9.82
CA THR A 35 22.39 -5.51 10.14
C THR A 35 22.30 -4.67 8.90
N SER A 36 21.62 -3.53 9.00
CA SER A 36 21.46 -2.57 7.90
C SER A 36 22.59 -1.54 7.87
N GLU A 37 23.09 -1.25 6.68
CA GLU A 37 24.04 -0.16 6.41
C GLU A 37 23.38 1.06 5.75
N GLN A 38 22.05 1.19 5.84
CA GLN A 38 21.27 2.29 5.23
C GLN A 38 21.80 3.68 5.64
N ALA A 39 22.12 3.87 6.91
CA ALA A 39 22.65 5.15 7.41
C ALA A 39 23.98 5.53 6.72
N ALA A 40 24.88 4.56 6.53
CA ALA A 40 26.16 4.80 5.84
C ALA A 40 25.96 5.13 4.34
N ILE A 41 24.93 4.56 3.71
CA ILE A 41 24.56 4.90 2.33
C ILE A 41 24.02 6.33 2.28
N VAL A 42 23.08 6.69 3.16
CA VAL A 42 22.51 8.05 3.23
C VAL A 42 23.62 9.09 3.42
N GLU A 43 24.55 8.87 4.35
CA GLU A 43 25.66 9.79 4.61
C GLU A 43 26.58 9.94 3.38
N ARG A 44 26.85 8.87 2.64
CA ARG A 44 27.67 8.90 1.39
C ARG A 44 27.05 9.77 0.30
N TYR A 45 25.73 9.91 0.32
CA TYR A 45 24.95 10.69 -0.65
C TYR A 45 24.32 11.98 -0.03
N ALA A 46 24.76 12.38 1.16
CA ALA A 46 24.21 13.55 1.87
C ALA A 46 24.28 14.85 1.04
N ASP A 47 25.23 14.93 0.10
CA ASP A 47 25.39 16.05 -0.83
C ASP A 47 24.28 16.19 -1.88
N LEU A 48 23.43 15.15 -2.06
CA LEU A 48 22.21 15.23 -2.90
C LEU A 48 21.09 16.02 -2.19
N PHE A 49 21.03 15.92 -0.87
CA PHE A 49 19.89 16.37 -0.08
C PHE A 49 20.25 17.64 0.68
N SER A 50 20.34 18.76 -0.06
CA SER A 50 20.59 20.08 0.49
C SER A 50 19.56 21.09 0.01
N ARG A 51 19.36 22.20 0.78
CA ARG A 51 18.44 23.27 0.40
C ARG A 51 18.85 23.91 -0.92
N GLU A 52 20.15 24.11 -1.12
CA GLU A 52 20.68 24.71 -2.36
C GLU A 52 20.38 23.83 -3.59
N GLN A 53 20.46 22.49 -3.45
CA GLN A 53 20.10 21.59 -4.53
C GLN A 53 18.61 21.60 -4.81
N HIS A 54 17.77 21.63 -3.75
CA HIS A 54 16.32 21.74 -3.88
C HIS A 54 15.92 23.03 -4.60
N ASP A 55 16.51 24.17 -4.21
CA ASP A 55 16.21 25.48 -4.83
C ASP A 55 16.62 25.51 -6.31
N ALA A 56 17.76 24.89 -6.65
CA ALA A 56 18.18 24.80 -8.05
C ALA A 56 17.25 23.93 -8.91
N LEU A 57 16.71 22.84 -8.35
CA LEU A 57 15.70 22.01 -9.04
C LEU A 57 14.37 22.75 -9.20
N ARG A 58 13.95 23.53 -8.21
CA ARG A 58 12.77 24.39 -8.29
C ARG A 58 12.91 25.45 -9.39
N GLU A 59 14.04 26.16 -9.45
CA GLU A 59 14.30 27.14 -10.51
C GLU A 59 14.28 26.50 -11.91
N ALA A 60 14.84 25.30 -12.03
CA ALA A 60 14.80 24.53 -13.28
C ALA A 60 13.37 24.14 -13.66
N GLU A 61 12.56 23.68 -12.70
CA GLU A 61 11.15 23.33 -12.90
C GLU A 61 10.32 24.53 -13.36
N GLU A 62 10.49 25.71 -12.76
CA GLU A 62 9.79 26.95 -13.11
C GLU A 62 10.04 27.36 -14.58
N THR A 63 11.21 27.05 -15.11
CA THR A 63 11.58 27.35 -16.51
C THR A 63 11.27 26.20 -17.48
N GLY A 64 10.99 25.00 -16.97
CA GLY A 64 10.64 23.81 -17.75
C GLY A 64 9.20 23.86 -18.27
N SER A 65 8.88 23.00 -19.24
CA SER A 65 7.54 22.86 -19.79
C SER A 65 7.23 21.41 -20.19
N GLY A 66 5.94 21.05 -20.19
CA GLY A 66 5.50 19.70 -20.59
C GLY A 66 6.16 18.59 -19.78
N GLU A 67 6.63 17.56 -20.44
CA GLU A 67 7.25 16.38 -19.83
C GLU A 67 8.51 16.73 -19.02
N GLU A 68 9.32 17.68 -19.49
CA GLU A 68 10.51 18.13 -18.77
C GLU A 68 10.16 18.78 -17.43
N ARG A 69 9.12 19.60 -17.38
CA ARG A 69 8.64 20.19 -16.12
C ARG A 69 8.18 19.11 -15.15
N GLU A 70 7.47 18.10 -15.64
CA GLU A 70 7.01 16.96 -14.84
C GLU A 70 8.21 16.15 -14.28
N ARG A 71 9.23 15.91 -15.10
CA ARG A 71 10.48 15.26 -14.69
C ARG A 71 11.16 16.03 -13.57
N LEU A 72 11.30 17.33 -13.74
CA LEU A 72 11.94 18.24 -12.77
C LEU A 72 11.14 18.33 -11.46
N PHE A 73 9.81 18.38 -11.54
CA PHE A 73 8.93 18.30 -10.38
C PHE A 73 9.22 17.05 -9.54
N ARG A 74 9.25 15.86 -10.17
CA ARG A 74 9.51 14.59 -9.45
C ARG A 74 10.92 14.52 -8.88
N LEU A 75 11.92 15.06 -9.55
CA LEU A 75 13.29 15.16 -9.03
C LEU A 75 13.35 16.09 -7.82
N ARG A 76 12.67 17.24 -7.86
CA ARG A 76 12.55 18.16 -6.73
C ARG A 76 11.88 17.51 -5.52
N GLU A 77 10.74 16.84 -5.73
CA GLU A 77 10.05 16.12 -4.66
C GLU A 77 10.91 15.00 -4.05
N ALA A 78 11.64 14.23 -4.88
CA ALA A 78 12.58 13.23 -4.39
C ALA A 78 13.73 13.85 -3.58
N GLY A 79 14.21 15.02 -3.99
CA GLY A 79 15.21 15.81 -3.27
C GLY A 79 14.69 16.33 -1.93
N ALA A 80 13.47 16.87 -1.91
CA ALA A 80 12.80 17.37 -0.70
C ALA A 80 12.58 16.24 0.31
N GLY A 81 12.00 15.11 -0.13
CA GLY A 81 11.80 13.94 0.71
C GLY A 81 13.10 13.40 1.30
N GLY A 82 14.18 13.33 0.50
CA GLY A 82 15.49 12.93 0.98
C GLY A 82 16.08 13.90 2.02
N LEU A 83 15.85 15.19 1.87
CA LEU A 83 16.27 16.20 2.84
C LEU A 83 15.50 16.06 4.17
N ILE A 84 14.18 15.92 4.12
CA ILE A 84 13.35 15.70 5.30
C ILE A 84 13.78 14.43 6.05
N VAL A 85 13.96 13.32 5.35
CA VAL A 85 14.44 12.06 5.95
C VAL A 85 15.79 12.24 6.63
N ARG A 86 16.71 12.97 6.01
CA ARG A 86 18.03 13.25 6.58
C ARG A 86 17.95 14.12 7.84
N GLU A 87 17.15 15.18 7.80
CA GLU A 87 16.99 16.12 8.94
C GLU A 87 16.31 15.45 10.15
N LEU A 88 15.45 14.44 9.92
CA LEU A 88 14.70 13.74 10.95
C LEU A 88 15.26 12.37 11.35
N ALA A 89 16.43 12.00 10.82
CA ALA A 89 16.98 10.66 11.01
C ALA A 89 17.13 10.27 12.48
N ASP A 90 17.69 11.16 13.31
CA ASP A 90 17.94 10.89 14.74
C ASP A 90 16.64 10.76 15.54
N GLU A 91 15.63 11.58 15.23
CA GLU A 91 14.31 11.54 15.87
C GLU A 91 13.55 10.27 15.47
N SER A 92 13.57 9.95 14.19
CA SER A 92 12.95 8.73 13.65
C SER A 92 13.58 7.46 14.25
N ASP A 93 14.90 7.40 14.30
CA ASP A 93 15.63 6.26 14.88
C ASP A 93 15.35 6.12 16.39
N ARG A 94 15.28 7.21 17.15
CA ARG A 94 14.93 7.17 18.57
C ARG A 94 13.53 6.60 18.80
N LEU A 95 12.53 7.09 18.05
CA LEU A 95 11.15 6.61 18.14
C LEU A 95 11.06 5.13 17.73
N GLU A 96 11.65 4.75 16.61
CA GLU A 96 11.63 3.38 16.12
C GLU A 96 12.30 2.41 17.10
N ASN A 97 13.45 2.76 17.65
CA ASN A 97 14.17 1.96 18.66
C ASN A 97 13.36 1.84 19.95
N ALA A 98 12.66 2.90 20.37
CA ALA A 98 11.80 2.85 21.55
C ALA A 98 10.60 1.91 21.32
N ILE A 99 9.98 1.93 20.15
CA ILE A 99 8.90 1.01 19.77
C ILE A 99 9.40 -0.44 19.70
N LEU A 100 10.59 -0.68 19.15
CA LEU A 100 11.21 -2.01 19.08
C LEU A 100 11.54 -2.59 20.46
N ALA A 101 11.97 -1.74 21.38
CA ALA A 101 12.27 -2.13 22.75
C ALA A 101 11.01 -2.35 23.61
N ALA A 102 9.85 -1.83 23.18
CA ALA A 102 8.61 -1.89 23.94
C ALA A 102 8.11 -3.33 24.11
N ARG A 103 7.55 -3.61 25.29
CA ARG A 103 7.08 -4.94 25.70
C ARG A 103 5.62 -4.89 26.15
N VAL A 104 4.93 -5.99 25.88
CA VAL A 104 3.57 -6.28 26.32
C VAL A 104 3.63 -7.51 27.22
N ASP A 105 3.19 -7.41 28.46
CA ASP A 105 3.11 -8.53 29.37
C ASP A 105 1.75 -9.22 29.22
N PHE A 106 1.76 -10.46 28.70
CA PHE A 106 0.55 -11.22 28.39
C PHE A 106 0.76 -12.71 28.67
N GLY A 107 -0.20 -13.36 29.34
CA GLY A 107 -0.13 -14.81 29.63
C GLY A 107 1.09 -15.24 30.47
N GLY A 108 1.68 -14.32 31.24
CA GLY A 108 2.90 -14.58 32.04
C GLY A 108 4.22 -14.43 31.26
N GLU A 109 4.15 -14.05 29.99
CA GLU A 109 5.29 -13.78 29.13
C GLU A 109 5.41 -12.29 28.80
N SER A 110 6.65 -11.81 28.55
CA SER A 110 6.92 -10.45 28.11
C SER A 110 7.25 -10.45 26.62
N LEU A 111 6.28 -10.05 25.79
CA LEU A 111 6.38 -10.09 24.34
C LEU A 111 6.87 -8.74 23.78
N PRO A 112 7.70 -8.71 22.73
CA PRO A 112 7.89 -7.49 21.94
C PRO A 112 6.55 -6.96 21.41
N LEU A 113 6.33 -5.64 21.41
CA LEU A 113 5.07 -5.03 20.96
C LEU A 113 4.66 -5.54 19.55
N ARG A 114 5.60 -5.58 18.59
CA ARG A 114 5.33 -6.09 17.24
C ARG A 114 4.94 -7.58 17.21
N SER A 115 5.52 -8.38 18.10
CA SER A 115 5.15 -9.79 18.23
C SER A 115 3.75 -9.95 18.81
N ALA A 116 3.40 -9.15 19.83
CA ALA A 116 2.05 -9.11 20.40
C ALA A 116 1.01 -8.73 19.32
N GLN A 117 1.27 -7.69 18.54
CA GLN A 117 0.41 -7.29 17.41
C GLN A 117 0.28 -8.39 16.36
N ALA A 118 1.37 -9.09 16.03
CA ALA A 118 1.33 -10.21 15.08
C ALA A 118 0.51 -11.40 15.60
N GLN A 119 0.55 -11.67 16.92
CA GLN A 119 -0.25 -12.74 17.52
C GLN A 119 -1.76 -12.52 17.41
N LEU A 120 -2.24 -11.26 17.31
CA LEU A 120 -3.66 -10.96 17.11
C LEU A 120 -4.24 -11.62 15.85
N ALA A 121 -3.40 -11.90 14.84
CA ALA A 121 -3.84 -12.56 13.61
C ALA A 121 -3.98 -14.08 13.73
N VAL A 122 -3.43 -14.71 14.78
CA VAL A 122 -3.33 -16.17 14.92
C VAL A 122 -3.88 -16.72 16.24
N LEU A 123 -4.18 -15.88 17.22
CA LEU A 123 -4.70 -16.29 18.51
C LEU A 123 -6.19 -16.63 18.39
N ASP A 124 -6.55 -17.91 18.51
CA ASP A 124 -7.91 -18.39 18.28
C ASP A 124 -8.91 -17.98 19.36
N ASP A 125 -8.46 -17.89 20.62
CA ASP A 125 -9.33 -17.51 21.74
C ASP A 125 -9.71 -16.02 21.65
N TYR A 126 -11.02 -15.74 21.57
CA TYR A 126 -11.53 -14.38 21.42
C TYR A 126 -11.20 -13.48 22.60
N ALA A 127 -11.39 -13.97 23.85
CA ALA A 127 -11.15 -13.17 25.05
C ALA A 127 -9.67 -12.89 25.27
N ALA A 128 -8.81 -13.90 25.00
CA ALA A 128 -7.37 -13.71 25.07
C ALA A 128 -6.86 -12.72 24.01
N ARG A 129 -7.47 -12.72 22.80
CA ARG A 129 -7.16 -11.76 21.74
C ARG A 129 -7.63 -10.35 22.11
N ASP A 130 -8.79 -10.23 22.78
CA ASP A 130 -9.32 -8.96 23.29
C ASP A 130 -8.37 -8.36 24.33
N GLU A 131 -7.95 -9.13 25.32
CA GLU A 131 -6.97 -8.72 26.33
C GLU A 131 -5.62 -8.32 25.70
N LEU A 132 -5.07 -9.15 24.82
CA LEU A 132 -3.80 -8.85 24.15
C LEU A 132 -3.88 -7.58 23.30
N GLY A 133 -5.02 -7.37 22.64
CA GLY A 133 -5.27 -6.20 21.79
C GLY A 133 -5.24 -4.90 22.62
N ASP A 134 -5.94 -4.89 23.73
CA ASP A 134 -5.97 -3.74 24.64
C ASP A 134 -4.58 -3.43 25.22
N LEU A 135 -3.86 -4.45 25.72
CA LEU A 135 -2.52 -4.29 26.23
C LEU A 135 -1.53 -3.76 25.19
N ALA A 136 -1.61 -4.26 23.96
CA ALA A 136 -0.77 -3.79 22.85
C ALA A 136 -1.09 -2.34 22.47
N ALA A 137 -2.37 -1.96 22.47
CA ALA A 137 -2.80 -0.60 22.22
C ALA A 137 -2.33 0.38 23.30
N ASP A 138 -2.43 0.01 24.60
CA ASP A 138 -1.92 0.80 25.72
C ASP A 138 -0.42 1.08 25.61
N VAL A 139 0.36 0.07 25.21
CA VAL A 139 1.80 0.24 24.99
C VAL A 139 2.07 1.14 23.79
N SER A 140 1.33 0.96 22.69
CA SER A 140 1.49 1.78 21.48
C SER A 140 1.15 3.25 21.71
N ALA A 141 0.13 3.55 22.51
CA ALA A 141 -0.31 4.91 22.80
C ALA A 141 0.75 5.75 23.55
N ARG A 142 1.67 5.11 24.29
CA ARG A 142 2.75 5.80 25.01
C ARG A 142 3.68 6.60 24.10
N PHE A 143 3.72 6.27 22.82
CA PHE A 143 4.57 6.91 21.81
C PHE A 143 3.88 8.06 21.08
N ASN A 144 2.63 8.43 21.41
CA ASN A 144 1.89 9.44 20.67
C ASN A 144 2.53 10.84 20.77
N CYS A 145 3.12 11.21 21.90
CA CYS A 145 3.84 12.48 22.01
C CYS A 145 5.03 12.55 21.05
N ASP A 146 5.81 11.47 20.93
CA ASP A 146 6.97 11.42 20.04
C ASP A 146 6.52 11.37 18.58
N ARG A 147 5.43 10.63 18.25
CA ARG A 147 4.83 10.63 16.91
C ARG A 147 4.35 12.01 16.50
N HIS A 148 3.64 12.70 17.40
CA HIS A 148 3.16 14.06 17.15
C HIS A 148 4.32 15.02 16.86
N ALA A 149 5.36 14.98 17.70
CA ALA A 149 6.53 15.85 17.53
C ALA A 149 7.25 15.59 16.20
N LEU A 150 7.41 14.31 15.81
CA LEU A 150 8.06 13.91 14.56
C LEU A 150 7.23 14.35 13.34
N LEU A 151 5.92 14.07 13.35
CA LEU A 151 5.01 14.44 12.26
C LEU A 151 4.95 15.96 12.08
N ARG A 152 4.82 16.71 13.18
CA ARG A 152 4.84 18.19 13.14
C ARG A 152 6.13 18.71 12.54
N ARG A 153 7.28 18.16 12.94
CA ARG A 153 8.56 18.62 12.42
C ARG A 153 8.75 18.27 10.94
N ALA A 154 8.27 17.11 10.50
CA ALA A 154 8.25 16.74 9.09
C ALA A 154 7.41 17.72 8.26
N GLU A 155 6.24 18.08 8.77
CA GLU A 155 5.30 19.02 8.15
C GLU A 155 5.87 20.43 8.06
N GLU A 156 6.52 20.92 9.13
CA GLU A 156 7.21 22.22 9.12
C GLU A 156 8.29 22.28 8.04
N LEU A 157 9.09 21.21 7.90
CA LEU A 157 10.13 21.12 6.87
C LEU A 157 9.55 21.09 5.45
N ASP A 158 8.48 20.31 5.24
CA ASP A 158 7.81 20.23 3.94
C ASP A 158 7.18 21.58 3.55
N ALA A 159 6.56 22.29 4.51
CA ALA A 159 6.04 23.64 4.32
C ALA A 159 7.15 24.67 4.00
N GLU A 160 8.30 24.58 4.67
CA GLU A 160 9.46 25.44 4.38
C GLU A 160 10.00 25.20 2.97
N LEU A 161 10.10 23.94 2.52
CA LEU A 161 10.65 23.58 1.22
C LEU A 161 9.71 23.93 0.05
N SER A 162 8.42 23.70 0.22
CA SER A 162 7.41 24.01 -0.80
C SER A 162 7.06 25.50 -0.86
N GLY A 163 7.19 26.21 0.26
CA GLY A 163 6.69 27.58 0.41
C GLY A 163 5.17 27.67 0.60
N ASP A 164 4.52 26.55 0.85
CA ASP A 164 3.08 26.43 1.07
C ASP A 164 2.80 25.83 2.45
N ALA A 165 2.02 26.54 3.27
CA ALA A 165 1.70 26.11 4.63
C ALA A 165 0.52 25.11 4.70
N ASP A 166 -0.23 24.91 3.62
CA ASP A 166 -1.39 24.01 3.59
C ASP A 166 -0.99 22.59 3.18
N PRO A 167 -0.98 21.60 4.12
CA PRO A 167 -0.55 20.25 3.83
C PRO A 167 -1.47 19.51 2.85
N VAL A 168 -2.78 19.80 2.88
CA VAL A 168 -3.76 19.15 1.99
C VAL A 168 -3.54 19.64 0.56
N ARG A 169 -3.28 20.95 0.37
CA ARG A 169 -3.01 21.53 -0.95
C ARG A 169 -1.70 21.01 -1.53
N ARG A 170 -0.63 20.95 -0.73
CA ARG A 170 0.65 20.36 -1.17
C ARG A 170 0.52 18.92 -1.63
N SER A 171 -0.14 18.10 -0.81
CA SER A 171 -0.37 16.68 -1.16
C SER A 171 -1.30 16.53 -2.37
N SER A 172 -2.32 17.39 -2.51
CA SER A 172 -3.20 17.40 -3.68
C SER A 172 -2.42 17.74 -4.96
N GLU A 173 -1.51 18.71 -4.91
CA GLU A 173 -0.64 19.05 -6.05
C GLU A 173 0.35 17.92 -6.37
N ARG A 174 0.99 17.35 -5.34
CA ARG A 174 1.94 16.24 -5.47
C ARG A 174 1.29 15.04 -6.14
N LYS A 175 0.07 14.69 -5.73
CA LYS A 175 -0.70 13.55 -6.23
C LYS A 175 -1.52 13.85 -7.50
N ALA A 176 -1.57 15.11 -7.93
CA ALA A 176 -2.42 15.57 -9.04
C ALA A 176 -3.91 15.20 -8.86
N VAL A 177 -4.43 15.31 -7.63
CA VAL A 177 -5.83 15.02 -7.29
C VAL A 177 -6.35 16.02 -6.25
N ASP A 178 -7.62 16.40 -6.35
CA ASP A 178 -8.31 17.12 -5.26
C ASP A 178 -8.71 16.12 -4.17
N LEU A 179 -7.99 16.13 -3.05
CA LEU A 179 -8.22 15.21 -1.93
C LEU A 179 -9.59 15.43 -1.26
N HIS A 180 -10.11 16.66 -1.24
CA HIS A 180 -11.45 16.91 -0.70
C HIS A 180 -12.54 16.39 -1.63
N ALA A 181 -12.41 16.59 -2.93
CA ALA A 181 -13.34 16.03 -3.92
C ALA A 181 -13.33 14.49 -3.90
N LEU A 182 -12.14 13.88 -3.81
CA LEU A 182 -11.98 12.43 -3.65
C LEU A 182 -12.68 11.94 -2.38
N SER A 183 -12.42 12.57 -1.23
CA SER A 183 -13.04 12.18 0.05
C SER A 183 -14.57 12.29 0.00
N ALA A 184 -15.11 13.33 -0.63
CA ALA A 184 -16.56 13.51 -0.80
C ALA A 184 -17.18 12.38 -1.66
N ALA A 185 -16.58 12.05 -2.80
CA ALA A 185 -17.03 10.94 -3.67
C ALA A 185 -16.99 9.59 -2.95
N LEU A 186 -15.94 9.34 -2.17
CA LEU A 186 -15.80 8.13 -1.38
C LEU A 186 -16.83 8.06 -0.23
N GLY A 187 -17.11 9.17 0.44
CA GLY A 187 -18.14 9.26 1.48
C GLY A 187 -19.53 8.91 0.93
N GLU A 188 -19.87 9.40 -0.27
CA GLU A 188 -21.09 9.03 -0.97
C GLU A 188 -21.12 7.53 -1.30
N ALA A 189 -20.04 6.98 -1.84
CA ALA A 189 -19.91 5.56 -2.15
C ALA A 189 -20.08 4.68 -0.90
N VAL A 190 -19.44 5.03 0.22
CA VAL A 190 -19.58 4.35 1.52
C VAL A 190 -21.01 4.40 2.02
N GLY A 191 -21.70 5.54 1.88
CA GLY A 191 -23.11 5.70 2.25
C GLY A 191 -24.03 4.78 1.45
N ARG A 192 -23.82 4.65 0.16
CA ARG A 192 -24.60 3.76 -0.74
C ARG A 192 -24.43 2.28 -0.41
N GLN A 193 -23.30 1.86 0.14
CA GLN A 193 -23.05 0.48 0.54
C GLN A 193 -23.66 0.08 1.88
N LEU A 194 -24.15 1.00 2.69
CA LEU A 194 -24.51 0.72 4.10
C LEU A 194 -25.52 -0.44 4.24
N ALA A 195 -26.53 -0.47 3.40
CA ALA A 195 -27.59 -1.49 3.46
C ALA A 195 -27.09 -2.90 3.15
N SER A 196 -26.09 -3.05 2.30
CA SER A 196 -25.47 -4.34 1.96
C SER A 196 -24.32 -4.71 2.90
N TRP A 197 -23.63 -3.70 3.45
CA TRP A 197 -22.51 -3.89 4.34
C TRP A 197 -22.88 -4.57 5.66
N GLU A 198 -23.91 -4.09 6.35
CA GLU A 198 -24.27 -4.60 7.68
C GLU A 198 -24.55 -6.12 7.68
N PRO A 199 -25.41 -6.67 6.79
CA PRO A 199 -25.64 -8.11 6.75
C PRO A 199 -24.40 -8.92 6.37
N LEU A 200 -23.57 -8.38 5.47
CA LEU A 200 -22.31 -9.02 5.05
C LEU A 200 -21.32 -9.07 6.22
N ARG A 201 -21.15 -7.97 6.93
CA ARG A 201 -20.32 -7.85 8.12
C ARG A 201 -20.74 -8.84 9.20
N GLU A 202 -22.02 -8.85 9.58
CA GLU A 202 -22.54 -9.74 10.62
C GLU A 202 -22.27 -11.19 10.28
N ARG A 203 -22.64 -11.65 9.08
CA ARG A 203 -22.44 -13.03 8.65
C ARG A 203 -20.99 -13.49 8.74
N TRP A 204 -20.05 -12.70 8.20
CA TRP A 204 -18.63 -13.09 8.19
C TRP A 204 -17.95 -12.91 9.54
N THR A 205 -18.37 -11.92 10.33
CA THR A 205 -17.88 -11.75 11.71
C THR A 205 -18.32 -12.91 12.61
N ASP A 206 -19.59 -13.31 12.55
CA ASP A 206 -20.12 -14.45 13.30
C ASP A 206 -19.41 -15.74 12.89
N ARG A 207 -19.22 -15.94 11.60
CA ARG A 207 -18.58 -17.14 11.07
C ARG A 207 -17.13 -17.30 11.51
N ILE A 208 -16.38 -16.20 11.61
CA ILE A 208 -14.94 -16.22 11.87
C ILE A 208 -14.63 -15.98 13.34
N LEU A 209 -15.30 -15.03 14.00
CA LEU A 209 -15.07 -14.71 15.42
C LEU A 209 -15.93 -15.55 16.37
N GLY A 210 -17.00 -16.17 15.87
CA GLY A 210 -17.96 -16.95 16.65
C GLY A 210 -19.16 -16.12 17.16
N GLU A 211 -20.26 -16.82 17.44
CA GLU A 211 -21.52 -16.20 17.88
C GLU A 211 -21.44 -15.55 19.26
N ALA A 212 -20.47 -15.96 20.09
CA ALA A 212 -20.26 -15.39 21.43
C ALA A 212 -19.42 -14.09 21.46
N ARG A 213 -19.09 -13.55 20.30
CA ARG A 213 -18.36 -12.29 20.17
C ARG A 213 -19.16 -11.09 20.68
N ASP A 214 -18.47 -10.00 21.00
CA ASP A 214 -19.10 -8.71 21.19
C ASP A 214 -19.88 -8.30 19.90
N PRO A 215 -21.11 -7.79 19.96
CA PRO A 215 -21.82 -7.25 18.80
C PRO A 215 -21.02 -6.20 18.02
N GLU A 216 -20.17 -5.45 18.70
CA GLU A 216 -19.27 -4.46 18.12
C GLU A 216 -17.82 -4.78 18.52
N PRO A 217 -17.16 -5.77 17.83
CA PRO A 217 -15.81 -6.21 18.19
C PRO A 217 -14.80 -5.09 18.07
N ALA A 218 -13.73 -5.15 18.84
CA ALA A 218 -12.66 -4.19 18.72
C ALA A 218 -11.88 -4.36 17.41
N SER A 219 -11.32 -3.26 16.90
CA SER A 219 -10.65 -3.19 15.59
C SER A 219 -9.44 -4.12 15.46
N TYR A 220 -8.78 -4.50 16.53
CA TYR A 220 -7.66 -5.43 16.48
C TYR A 220 -8.06 -6.87 16.13
N HIS A 221 -9.35 -7.25 16.23
CA HIS A 221 -9.85 -8.52 15.68
C HIS A 221 -9.83 -8.58 14.14
N VAL A 222 -9.73 -7.43 13.46
CA VAL A 222 -9.66 -7.38 11.99
C VAL A 222 -8.45 -8.15 11.45
N SER A 223 -7.33 -8.20 12.17
CA SER A 223 -6.16 -8.99 11.77
C SER A 223 -6.48 -10.49 11.70
N TYR A 224 -7.27 -11.01 12.64
CA TYR A 224 -7.75 -12.39 12.64
C TYR A 224 -8.78 -12.66 11.53
N LEU A 225 -9.71 -11.71 11.32
CA LEU A 225 -10.68 -11.77 10.21
C LEU A 225 -9.97 -11.87 8.85
N ARG A 226 -8.95 -11.06 8.62
CA ARG A 226 -8.19 -11.06 7.36
C ARG A 226 -7.50 -12.39 7.05
N ARG A 227 -7.16 -13.16 8.07
CA ARG A 227 -6.55 -14.47 7.88
C ARG A 227 -7.53 -15.50 7.30
N MET A 228 -8.84 -15.35 7.50
CA MET A 228 -9.86 -16.31 7.04
C MET A 228 -9.54 -17.75 7.45
N SER A 229 -9.09 -17.97 8.69
CA SER A 229 -8.62 -19.28 9.19
C SER A 229 -9.54 -20.46 8.86
N PRO A 230 -10.89 -20.37 8.98
CA PRO A 230 -11.79 -21.47 8.62
C PRO A 230 -11.72 -21.90 7.15
N LEU A 231 -11.15 -21.06 6.29
CA LEU A 231 -11.04 -21.31 4.85
C LEU A 231 -9.61 -21.64 4.42
N ALA A 232 -8.65 -21.66 5.35
CA ALA A 232 -7.22 -21.76 5.05
C ALA A 232 -6.77 -23.15 4.56
N GLU A 233 -7.47 -24.23 4.91
CA GLU A 233 -7.06 -25.61 4.58
C GLU A 233 -6.92 -25.88 3.08
N LEU A 234 -7.69 -25.16 2.24
CA LEU A 234 -7.63 -25.31 0.78
C LEU A 234 -6.32 -24.77 0.20
N TYR A 235 -5.71 -23.79 0.86
CA TYR A 235 -4.62 -22.98 0.32
C TYR A 235 -3.27 -23.40 0.89
N ALA A 236 -2.78 -24.58 0.46
CA ALA A 236 -1.46 -25.08 0.87
C ALA A 236 -0.34 -24.16 0.36
N LYS A 237 0.64 -23.84 1.22
CA LYS A 237 1.75 -22.95 0.90
C LYS A 237 2.59 -23.40 -0.29
N GLU A 238 2.74 -24.73 -0.45
CA GLU A 238 3.52 -25.33 -1.53
C GLU A 238 2.88 -25.15 -2.91
N ARG A 239 1.57 -24.86 -2.95
CA ARG A 239 0.80 -24.66 -4.19
C ARG A 239 0.72 -23.19 -4.59
N SER A 240 0.99 -22.24 -3.69
CA SER A 240 0.76 -20.82 -3.96
C SER A 240 1.55 -20.31 -5.18
N VAL A 241 2.86 -20.51 -5.20
CA VAL A 241 3.70 -20.07 -6.32
C VAL A 241 3.35 -20.78 -7.63
N PRO A 242 3.23 -22.13 -7.71
CA PRO A 242 2.84 -22.80 -8.94
C PRO A 242 1.51 -22.32 -9.52
N VAL A 243 0.47 -22.16 -8.70
CA VAL A 243 -0.85 -21.69 -9.14
C VAL A 243 -0.79 -20.25 -9.65
N CYS A 244 -0.07 -19.36 -8.95
CA CYS A 244 0.10 -17.98 -9.40
C CYS A 244 0.88 -17.87 -10.71
N LEU A 245 1.94 -18.64 -10.88
CA LEU A 245 2.70 -18.69 -12.14
C LEU A 245 1.84 -19.23 -13.30
N GLU A 246 1.01 -20.24 -13.07
CA GLU A 246 0.06 -20.75 -14.07
C GLU A 246 -0.97 -19.67 -14.44
N THR A 247 -1.52 -18.93 -13.44
CA THR A 247 -2.43 -17.81 -13.67
C THR A 247 -1.77 -16.75 -14.55
N LEU A 248 -0.55 -16.32 -14.23
CA LEU A 248 0.19 -15.32 -15.01
C LEU A 248 0.55 -15.83 -16.43
N SER A 249 0.88 -17.11 -16.54
CA SER A 249 1.16 -17.74 -17.83
C SER A 249 -0.06 -17.71 -18.78
N SER A 250 -1.26 -17.84 -18.24
CA SER A 250 -2.49 -17.74 -19.05
C SER A 250 -2.73 -16.34 -19.63
N LEU A 251 -2.20 -15.30 -18.96
CA LEU A 251 -2.10 -13.93 -19.50
C LEU A 251 -0.92 -13.71 -20.46
N GLY A 252 -0.10 -14.73 -20.68
CA GLY A 252 1.10 -14.65 -21.51
C GLY A 252 2.31 -14.04 -20.79
N PHE A 253 2.32 -13.99 -19.45
CA PHE A 253 3.48 -13.54 -18.67
C PHE A 253 4.32 -14.72 -18.19
N ASP A 254 5.64 -14.60 -18.38
CA ASP A 254 6.64 -15.46 -17.76
C ASP A 254 7.61 -14.56 -16.98
N LEU A 255 7.54 -14.65 -15.65
CA LEU A 255 8.34 -13.80 -14.76
C LEU A 255 9.85 -14.06 -14.91
N ALA A 256 10.25 -15.23 -15.37
CA ALA A 256 11.67 -15.61 -15.50
C ALA A 256 12.24 -15.37 -16.89
N ALA A 257 11.43 -15.09 -17.92
CA ALA A 257 11.80 -15.20 -19.33
C ALA A 257 12.99 -14.33 -19.76
N ASN A 258 13.18 -13.15 -19.18
CA ASN A 258 14.20 -12.19 -19.61
C ASN A 258 15.23 -11.83 -18.53
N GLY A 259 15.16 -12.47 -17.35
CA GLY A 259 16.08 -12.23 -16.24
C GLY A 259 15.96 -10.85 -15.56
N ARG A 260 15.00 -10.03 -15.95
CA ARG A 260 14.73 -8.72 -15.34
C ARG A 260 14.10 -8.88 -13.96
N ILE A 261 13.16 -9.83 -13.81
CA ILE A 261 12.52 -10.16 -12.54
C ILE A 261 13.31 -11.29 -11.90
N ARG A 262 13.79 -11.04 -10.68
CA ARG A 262 14.55 -11.98 -9.86
C ARG A 262 13.64 -12.49 -8.74
N LEU A 263 13.25 -13.77 -8.85
CA LEU A 263 12.38 -14.42 -7.87
C LEU A 263 13.21 -14.91 -6.68
N ASP A 264 12.83 -14.49 -5.48
CA ASP A 264 13.34 -15.02 -4.21
C ASP A 264 12.19 -15.69 -3.46
N LEU A 265 12.10 -17.01 -3.58
CA LEU A 265 10.97 -17.84 -3.11
C LEU A 265 11.36 -18.77 -1.95
N ASP A 266 12.64 -18.80 -1.56
CA ASP A 266 13.15 -19.72 -0.55
C ASP A 266 12.58 -19.42 0.85
N ASP A 267 12.30 -20.47 1.61
CA ASP A 267 11.87 -20.39 3.01
C ASP A 267 13.10 -20.34 3.94
N ARG A 268 13.65 -19.16 4.18
CA ARG A 268 14.78 -18.93 5.09
C ARG A 268 14.30 -18.35 6.41
N PRO A 269 14.80 -18.79 7.58
CA PRO A 269 14.34 -18.33 8.90
C PRO A 269 14.43 -16.80 9.09
N GLN A 270 15.50 -16.15 8.60
CA GLN A 270 15.72 -14.71 8.73
C GLN A 270 14.99 -13.88 7.67
N LYS A 271 14.43 -14.50 6.64
CA LYS A 271 13.69 -13.81 5.59
C LYS A 271 12.37 -13.28 6.13
N SER A 272 12.06 -12.02 5.81
CA SER A 272 10.77 -11.41 6.16
C SER A 272 9.61 -12.24 5.58
N PRO A 273 8.55 -12.50 6.34
CA PRO A 273 7.37 -13.21 5.84
C PRO A 273 6.50 -12.37 4.91
N ARG A 274 6.64 -11.04 4.94
CA ARG A 274 5.84 -10.14 4.11
C ARG A 274 6.39 -10.14 2.68
N ALA A 275 5.55 -10.49 1.72
CA ALA A 275 5.88 -10.36 0.29
C ALA A 275 6.18 -8.89 -0.08
N CYS A 276 7.06 -8.67 -1.05
CA CYS A 276 7.34 -7.35 -1.58
C CYS A 276 8.08 -7.40 -2.92
N VAL A 277 7.96 -6.30 -3.68
CA VAL A 277 8.84 -5.99 -4.81
C VAL A 277 9.87 -4.94 -4.41
N ILE A 278 11.10 -5.13 -4.85
CA ILE A 278 12.16 -4.14 -4.78
C ILE A 278 12.67 -3.89 -6.19
N ALA A 279 12.27 -2.76 -6.77
CA ALA A 279 12.70 -2.31 -8.10
C ALA A 279 14.02 -1.54 -7.97
N SER A 280 15.15 -2.26 -7.93
CA SER A 280 16.45 -1.65 -7.70
C SER A 280 16.92 -0.80 -8.89
N ASP A 281 16.72 -1.29 -10.13
CA ASP A 281 17.04 -0.59 -11.37
C ASP A 281 16.05 -0.99 -12.48
N PRO A 282 14.83 -0.43 -12.51
CA PRO A 282 13.86 -0.72 -13.57
C PRO A 282 14.38 -0.28 -14.97
N PRO A 283 14.13 -1.08 -16.02
CA PRO A 283 13.51 -2.39 -16.02
C PRO A 283 14.47 -3.56 -15.76
N SER A 284 15.75 -3.31 -15.50
CA SER A 284 16.82 -4.30 -15.56
C SER A 284 16.93 -5.17 -14.32
N VAL A 285 16.62 -4.62 -13.13
CA VAL A 285 16.76 -5.29 -11.83
C VAL A 285 15.52 -5.05 -10.97
N VAL A 286 14.64 -6.04 -10.95
CA VAL A 286 13.41 -6.04 -10.15
C VAL A 286 13.37 -7.35 -9.34
N HIS A 287 13.31 -7.25 -8.01
CA HIS A 287 13.23 -8.41 -7.13
C HIS A 287 11.78 -8.63 -6.68
N LEU A 288 11.24 -9.81 -6.90
CA LEU A 288 10.00 -10.28 -6.30
C LEU A 288 10.35 -11.27 -5.19
N ILE A 289 10.04 -10.90 -3.96
CA ILE A 289 10.42 -11.61 -2.76
C ILE A 289 9.16 -12.08 -2.06
N THR A 290 9.01 -13.38 -1.82
CA THR A 290 7.90 -13.92 -1.06
C THR A 290 8.37 -15.11 -0.20
N ARG A 291 7.65 -15.32 0.92
CA ARG A 291 7.82 -16.45 1.81
C ARG A 291 6.42 -16.98 2.16
N ALA A 292 6.01 -18.01 1.47
CA ALA A 292 4.68 -18.59 1.65
C ALA A 292 4.50 -19.18 3.06
N GLN A 293 3.34 -18.96 3.66
CA GLN A 293 2.98 -19.42 5.01
C GLN A 293 1.69 -20.26 5.04
N GLY A 294 0.97 -20.33 3.93
CA GLY A 294 -0.34 -20.95 3.79
C GLY A 294 -1.50 -19.95 3.90
N GLY A 295 -2.62 -20.33 3.32
CA GLY A 295 -3.82 -19.52 3.25
C GLY A 295 -3.94 -18.72 1.93
N LEU A 296 -5.14 -18.18 1.66
CA LEU A 296 -5.44 -17.43 0.44
C LEU A 296 -4.52 -16.21 0.28
N HIS A 297 -4.12 -15.62 1.40
CA HIS A 297 -3.24 -14.44 1.39
C HIS A 297 -1.91 -14.66 0.65
N ASP A 298 -1.34 -15.87 0.68
CA ASP A 298 -0.11 -16.16 -0.08
C ASP A 298 -0.30 -16.02 -1.59
N TYR A 299 -1.47 -16.41 -2.10
CA TYR A 299 -1.81 -16.32 -3.52
C TYR A 299 -2.09 -14.87 -3.90
N GLN A 300 -2.87 -14.16 -3.10
CA GLN A 300 -3.17 -12.75 -3.29
C GLN A 300 -1.91 -11.91 -3.25
N ALA A 301 -1.08 -12.07 -2.23
CA ALA A 301 0.17 -11.33 -2.09
C ALA A 301 1.16 -11.61 -3.23
N PHE A 302 1.27 -12.86 -3.69
CA PHE A 302 2.14 -13.17 -4.82
C PHE A 302 1.67 -12.48 -6.10
N LEU A 303 0.36 -12.53 -6.41
CA LEU A 303 -0.20 -11.88 -7.60
C LEU A 303 -0.11 -10.36 -7.49
N HIS A 304 -0.33 -9.78 -6.31
CA HIS A 304 -0.12 -8.37 -6.02
C HIS A 304 1.32 -7.94 -6.34
N GLU A 305 2.30 -8.62 -5.76
CA GLU A 305 3.70 -8.32 -6.00
C GLU A 305 4.11 -8.60 -7.46
N ALA A 306 3.51 -9.59 -8.12
CA ALA A 306 3.73 -9.81 -9.54
C ALA A 306 3.25 -8.64 -10.41
N GLY A 307 2.17 -7.96 -10.02
CA GLY A 307 1.71 -6.73 -10.67
C GLY A 307 2.76 -5.63 -10.63
N HIS A 308 3.32 -5.34 -9.47
CA HIS A 308 4.44 -4.41 -9.33
C HIS A 308 5.66 -4.84 -10.12
N ALA A 309 6.04 -6.13 -10.02
CA ALA A 309 7.23 -6.64 -10.70
C ALA A 309 7.11 -6.55 -12.23
N LEU A 310 5.96 -6.92 -12.78
CA LEU A 310 5.69 -6.85 -14.21
C LEU A 310 5.66 -5.40 -14.71
N HIS A 311 5.05 -4.49 -13.95
CA HIS A 311 5.04 -3.08 -14.29
C HIS A 311 6.46 -2.52 -14.37
N TYR A 312 7.25 -2.63 -13.30
CA TYR A 312 8.62 -2.09 -13.28
C TYR A 312 9.55 -2.77 -14.31
N ALA A 313 9.43 -4.10 -14.50
CA ALA A 313 10.24 -4.82 -15.47
C ALA A 313 9.78 -4.61 -16.92
N GLY A 314 8.52 -4.17 -17.11
CA GLY A 314 7.90 -3.92 -18.40
C GLY A 314 8.11 -2.51 -18.94
N CYS A 315 8.59 -1.56 -18.12
CA CYS A 315 8.78 -0.18 -18.58
C CYS A 315 9.82 -0.08 -19.72
N ASP A 316 9.61 0.89 -20.59
CA ASP A 316 10.53 1.17 -21.69
C ASP A 316 11.90 1.60 -21.14
N PRO A 317 13.01 0.92 -21.49
CA PRO A 317 14.34 1.29 -21.03
C PRO A 317 14.81 2.66 -21.52
N ASP A 318 14.21 3.18 -22.60
CA ASP A 318 14.59 4.48 -23.18
C ASP A 318 13.94 5.66 -22.44
N LEU A 319 12.99 5.41 -21.53
CA LEU A 319 12.46 6.46 -20.64
C LEU A 319 13.54 7.04 -19.72
N PRO A 320 13.49 8.32 -19.37
CA PRO A 320 14.28 8.90 -18.27
C PRO A 320 14.15 8.07 -16.99
N TYR A 321 15.20 8.00 -16.19
CA TYR A 321 15.17 7.24 -14.94
C TYR A 321 14.01 7.66 -14.02
N THR A 322 13.71 8.95 -14.00
CA THR A 322 12.56 9.53 -13.28
C THR A 322 11.27 8.78 -13.62
N PHE A 323 10.98 8.59 -14.90
CA PHE A 323 9.74 7.93 -15.33
C PHE A 323 9.78 6.39 -15.32
N ARG A 324 10.93 5.81 -15.03
CA ARG A 324 11.04 4.37 -14.78
C ARG A 324 10.92 4.02 -13.29
N ARG A 325 11.13 4.99 -12.38
CA ARG A 325 11.29 4.72 -10.95
C ARG A 325 10.51 5.63 -10.02
N LEU A 326 10.38 6.91 -10.34
CA LEU A 326 9.75 7.91 -9.48
C LEU A 326 8.32 8.14 -9.96
N SER A 327 7.34 7.69 -9.20
CA SER A 327 5.93 8.03 -9.41
C SER A 327 5.59 9.31 -8.66
N ARG A 328 4.52 10.01 -9.05
CA ARG A 328 3.96 11.12 -8.25
C ARG A 328 3.51 10.62 -6.89
N ASP A 329 2.90 9.43 -6.88
CA ASP A 329 2.40 8.72 -5.71
C ASP A 329 2.38 7.21 -5.97
N HIS A 330 1.78 6.46 -5.07
CA HIS A 330 1.68 5.01 -5.20
C HIS A 330 0.44 4.54 -5.96
N ALA A 331 -0.56 5.41 -6.22
CA ALA A 331 -1.82 4.98 -6.85
C ALA A 331 -1.61 4.26 -8.19
N LEU A 332 -0.75 4.81 -9.07
CA LEU A 332 -0.48 4.18 -10.36
C LEU A 332 0.09 2.76 -10.23
N THR A 333 1.07 2.56 -9.36
CA THR A 333 1.71 1.25 -9.20
C THR A 333 0.78 0.25 -8.54
N GLU A 334 -0.11 0.71 -7.66
CA GLU A 334 -1.12 -0.11 -6.99
C GLU A 334 -2.26 -0.57 -7.91
N ILE A 335 -2.56 0.15 -9.00
CA ILE A 335 -3.57 -0.29 -9.98
C ILE A 335 -3.25 -1.70 -10.49
N TYR A 336 -2.01 -1.91 -10.91
CA TYR A 336 -1.60 -3.15 -11.56
C TYR A 336 -1.45 -4.30 -10.56
N SER A 337 -1.03 -4.01 -9.34
CA SER A 337 -0.95 -4.97 -8.25
C SER A 337 -2.34 -5.43 -7.82
N PHE A 338 -3.28 -4.51 -7.57
CA PHE A 338 -4.66 -4.83 -7.23
C PHE A 338 -5.39 -5.54 -8.38
N LEU A 339 -5.10 -5.18 -9.62
CA LEU A 339 -5.69 -5.88 -10.77
C LEU A 339 -5.32 -7.37 -10.77
N LEU A 340 -4.04 -7.71 -10.63
CA LEU A 340 -3.62 -9.10 -10.62
C LEU A 340 -4.03 -9.83 -9.34
N GLU A 341 -3.98 -9.18 -8.18
CA GLU A 341 -4.52 -9.72 -6.92
C GLU A 341 -5.99 -10.11 -7.05
N SER A 342 -6.78 -9.25 -7.72
CA SER A 342 -8.22 -9.43 -7.89
C SER A 342 -8.61 -10.67 -8.69
N ILE A 343 -7.70 -11.26 -9.46
CA ILE A 343 -7.93 -12.50 -10.21
C ILE A 343 -8.38 -13.64 -9.28
N THR A 344 -7.91 -13.65 -8.04
CA THR A 344 -8.35 -14.65 -7.03
C THR A 344 -9.83 -14.56 -6.68
N ARG A 345 -10.53 -13.53 -7.13
CA ARG A 345 -11.98 -13.31 -6.92
C ARG A 345 -12.79 -13.47 -8.20
N GLU A 346 -12.13 -13.64 -9.34
CA GLU A 346 -12.83 -13.80 -10.61
C GLU A 346 -13.55 -15.17 -10.67
N PRO A 347 -14.79 -15.19 -11.18
CA PRO A 347 -15.55 -16.43 -11.29
C PRO A 347 -14.77 -17.51 -12.04
N GLY A 348 -14.74 -18.69 -11.47
CA GLY A 348 -14.08 -19.88 -12.05
C GLY A 348 -12.59 -20.02 -11.72
N TRP A 349 -11.93 -19.04 -11.06
CA TRP A 349 -10.53 -19.17 -10.69
C TRP A 349 -10.31 -20.34 -9.69
N HIS A 350 -11.13 -20.40 -8.63
CA HIS A 350 -11.07 -21.50 -7.66
C HIS A 350 -11.53 -22.82 -8.26
N THR A 351 -12.53 -22.80 -9.14
CA THR A 351 -12.95 -24.00 -9.87
C THR A 351 -11.78 -24.55 -10.71
N LEU A 352 -11.05 -23.68 -11.42
CA LEU A 352 -9.92 -24.09 -12.27
C LEU A 352 -8.77 -24.68 -11.45
N HIS A 353 -8.35 -23.98 -10.39
CA HIS A 353 -7.12 -24.33 -9.67
C HIS A 353 -7.34 -25.28 -8.48
N PHE A 354 -8.54 -25.31 -7.91
CA PHE A 354 -8.84 -26.09 -6.70
C PHE A 354 -9.97 -27.12 -6.87
N GLY A 355 -10.64 -27.11 -8.03
CA GLY A 355 -11.72 -28.07 -8.31
C GLY A 355 -12.99 -27.83 -7.50
N LEU A 356 -13.20 -26.59 -7.04
CA LEU A 356 -14.40 -26.21 -6.30
C LEU A 356 -15.64 -26.19 -7.22
N SER A 357 -16.81 -26.51 -6.65
CA SER A 357 -18.08 -26.26 -7.30
C SER A 357 -18.35 -24.76 -7.46
N GLU A 358 -19.27 -24.39 -8.36
CA GLU A 358 -19.68 -22.98 -8.55
C GLU A 358 -20.17 -22.32 -7.26
N SER A 359 -20.86 -23.07 -6.39
CA SER A 359 -21.36 -22.54 -5.11
C SER A 359 -20.22 -22.29 -4.10
N GLU A 360 -19.21 -23.15 -4.07
CA GLU A 360 -18.04 -22.98 -3.22
C GLU A 360 -17.16 -21.83 -3.74
N ASP A 361 -16.98 -21.71 -5.04
CA ASP A 361 -16.28 -20.57 -5.68
C ASP A 361 -16.96 -19.25 -5.34
N ALA A 362 -18.29 -19.17 -5.45
CA ALA A 362 -19.07 -17.99 -5.08
C ALA A 362 -18.93 -17.62 -3.58
N GLU A 363 -18.89 -18.61 -2.69
CA GLU A 363 -18.65 -18.38 -1.26
C GLU A 363 -17.26 -17.80 -0.98
N ARG A 364 -16.21 -18.29 -1.69
CA ARG A 364 -14.85 -17.76 -1.58
C ARG A 364 -14.76 -16.34 -2.09
N ALA A 365 -15.41 -16.05 -3.22
CA ALA A 365 -15.49 -14.70 -3.77
C ALA A 365 -16.20 -13.72 -2.81
N GLU A 366 -17.28 -14.19 -2.13
CA GLU A 366 -17.97 -13.39 -1.12
C GLU A 366 -17.08 -13.08 0.11
N ALA A 367 -16.31 -14.08 0.59
CA ALA A 367 -15.38 -13.90 1.69
C ALA A 367 -14.32 -12.83 1.35
N ALA A 368 -13.76 -12.90 0.16
CA ALA A 368 -12.79 -11.91 -0.32
C ALA A 368 -13.41 -10.52 -0.47
N ARG A 369 -14.66 -10.45 -0.99
CA ARG A 369 -15.41 -9.19 -1.08
C ARG A 369 -15.67 -8.58 0.29
N PHE A 370 -16.03 -9.38 1.29
CA PHE A 370 -16.19 -8.88 2.67
C PHE A 370 -14.94 -8.15 3.17
N LEU A 371 -13.76 -8.74 2.98
CA LEU A 371 -12.49 -8.10 3.38
C LEU A 371 -12.21 -6.81 2.60
N GLU A 372 -12.51 -6.81 1.31
CA GLU A 372 -12.30 -5.64 0.46
C GLU A 372 -13.23 -4.49 0.86
N VAL A 373 -14.51 -4.75 1.06
CA VAL A 373 -15.48 -3.74 1.54
C VAL A 373 -15.06 -3.19 2.89
N LEU A 374 -14.62 -4.07 3.83
CA LEU A 374 -14.12 -3.67 5.13
C LEU A 374 -12.95 -2.68 5.01
N LEU A 375 -11.97 -3.00 4.18
CA LEU A 375 -10.78 -2.17 4.00
C LEU A 375 -11.11 -0.87 3.25
N PHE A 376 -11.91 -0.94 2.19
CA PHE A 376 -12.33 0.24 1.43
C PHE A 376 -13.05 1.25 2.34
N ARG A 377 -14.05 0.81 3.10
CA ARG A 377 -14.80 1.67 4.04
C ARG A 377 -13.89 2.26 5.11
N ARG A 378 -12.97 1.45 5.65
CA ARG A 378 -11.99 1.90 6.63
C ARG A 378 -11.07 2.99 6.08
N TYR A 379 -10.52 2.79 4.88
CA TYR A 379 -9.61 3.77 4.29
C TYR A 379 -10.33 5.05 3.85
N ALA A 380 -11.58 4.95 3.40
CA ALA A 380 -12.39 6.14 3.10
C ALA A 380 -12.62 7.01 4.34
N ALA A 381 -13.01 6.39 5.47
CA ALA A 381 -13.17 7.09 6.75
C ALA A 381 -11.84 7.63 7.30
N LYS A 382 -10.74 6.89 7.06
CA LYS A 382 -9.40 7.33 7.44
C LYS A 382 -8.95 8.56 6.67
N LEU A 383 -9.17 8.60 5.35
CA LEU A 383 -8.87 9.80 4.55
C LEU A 383 -9.68 11.03 5.02
N GLU A 384 -10.98 10.85 5.29
CA GLU A 384 -11.81 11.92 5.85
C GLU A 384 -11.25 12.43 7.18
N TYR A 385 -10.86 11.53 8.07
CA TYR A 385 -10.23 11.87 9.34
C TYR A 385 -8.87 12.59 9.15
N GLU A 386 -8.02 12.09 8.27
CA GLU A 386 -6.70 12.68 8.00
C GLU A 386 -6.81 14.11 7.47
N LEU A 387 -7.78 14.37 6.58
CA LEU A 387 -8.05 15.73 6.08
C LEU A 387 -8.47 16.70 7.19
N GLU A 388 -9.30 16.27 8.14
CA GLU A 388 -9.68 17.07 9.30
C GLU A 388 -8.50 17.29 10.24
N LEU A 389 -7.76 16.24 10.57
CA LEU A 389 -6.60 16.32 11.46
C LEU A 389 -5.55 17.30 10.94
N TRP A 390 -5.19 17.19 9.66
CA TRP A 390 -4.17 18.03 9.05
C TRP A 390 -4.62 19.48 8.86
N SER A 391 -5.91 19.78 8.89
CA SER A 391 -6.42 21.16 8.87
C SER A 391 -6.10 21.93 10.16
N ASP A 392 -5.86 21.23 11.28
CA ASP A 392 -5.53 21.83 12.59
C ASP A 392 -4.63 20.89 13.42
N PHE A 393 -3.48 20.52 12.86
CA PHE A 393 -2.57 19.55 13.47
C PHE A 393 -1.98 20.00 14.82
N GLU A 394 -1.93 21.30 15.10
CA GLU A 394 -1.51 21.82 16.41
C GLU A 394 -2.39 21.31 17.55
N HIS A 395 -3.68 21.08 17.29
CA HIS A 395 -4.64 20.53 18.24
C HIS A 395 -4.97 19.06 17.98
N ALA A 396 -4.02 18.29 17.42
CA ALA A 396 -4.22 16.91 16.99
C ALA A 396 -4.89 16.00 18.03
N THR A 397 -4.64 16.22 19.31
CA THR A 397 -5.25 15.43 20.41
C THR A 397 -6.78 15.56 20.45
N ASP A 398 -7.34 16.69 20.03
CA ASP A 398 -8.78 16.94 20.06
C ASP A 398 -9.50 16.09 19.00
N TYR A 399 -8.76 15.55 18.00
CA TYR A 399 -9.30 14.68 16.94
C TYR A 399 -9.28 13.18 17.28
N ALA A 400 -8.78 12.78 18.45
CA ALA A 400 -8.67 11.37 18.85
C ALA A 400 -10.05 10.67 18.90
N GLU A 401 -11.05 11.32 19.50
CA GLU A 401 -12.42 10.78 19.54
C GLU A 401 -13.07 10.77 18.13
N ALA A 402 -12.81 11.78 17.30
CA ALA A 402 -13.31 11.84 15.92
C ALA A 402 -12.73 10.70 15.09
N TYR A 403 -11.45 10.35 15.25
CA TYR A 403 -10.80 9.17 14.66
C TYR A 403 -11.59 7.90 14.99
N ALA A 404 -11.79 7.64 16.29
CA ALA A 404 -12.43 6.41 16.74
C ALA A 404 -13.86 6.31 16.22
N GLU A 405 -14.64 7.40 16.29
CA GLU A 405 -16.03 7.43 15.88
C GLU A 405 -16.22 7.30 14.36
N LYS A 406 -15.42 8.00 13.55
CA LYS A 406 -15.49 7.91 12.08
C LYS A 406 -15.19 6.49 11.59
N LEU A 407 -14.12 5.88 12.08
CA LEU A 407 -13.77 4.53 11.71
C LEU A 407 -14.81 3.52 12.21
N ARG A 408 -15.31 3.67 13.45
CA ARG A 408 -16.39 2.84 13.99
C ARG A 408 -17.65 2.93 13.12
N ALA A 409 -18.09 4.12 12.80
CA ALA A 409 -19.28 4.34 11.98
C ALA A 409 -19.14 3.73 10.57
N ALA A 410 -17.95 3.79 9.98
CA ALA A 410 -17.70 3.24 8.66
C ALA A 410 -17.73 1.71 8.63
N VAL A 411 -17.12 1.03 9.62
CA VAL A 411 -16.88 -0.42 9.54
C VAL A 411 -17.62 -1.25 10.60
N GLY A 412 -18.18 -0.64 11.65
CA GLY A 412 -18.88 -1.34 12.73
C GLY A 412 -17.96 -2.10 13.69
N PHE A 413 -16.69 -1.68 13.79
CA PHE A 413 -15.73 -2.16 14.78
C PHE A 413 -15.35 -1.01 15.70
N ARG A 414 -15.17 -1.32 16.98
CA ARG A 414 -14.78 -0.34 17.99
C ARG A 414 -13.29 0.01 17.85
N TYR A 415 -12.98 1.28 17.57
CA TYR A 415 -11.63 1.83 17.57
C TYR A 415 -11.33 2.52 18.89
N ARG A 416 -10.07 2.51 19.29
CA ARG A 416 -9.60 3.24 20.46
C ARG A 416 -9.16 4.65 20.04
N PRO A 417 -9.58 5.71 20.76
CA PRO A 417 -9.19 7.08 20.45
C PRO A 417 -7.67 7.28 20.42
N ASP A 418 -6.95 6.62 21.33
CA ASP A 418 -5.49 6.72 21.45
C ASP A 418 -4.70 6.09 20.28
N GLY A 419 -5.38 5.42 19.35
CA GLY A 419 -4.81 4.92 18.09
C GLY A 419 -4.58 5.99 17.01
N TYR A 420 -5.09 7.19 17.20
CA TYR A 420 -5.24 8.25 16.19
C TYR A 420 -3.95 8.63 15.43
N LEU A 421 -2.78 8.62 16.09
CA LEU A 421 -1.49 8.87 15.44
C LEU A 421 -0.75 7.58 15.04
N ALA A 422 -1.02 6.47 15.73
CA ALA A 422 -0.37 5.20 15.42
C ALA A 422 -0.87 4.59 14.10
N ASP A 423 -2.09 4.96 13.68
CA ASP A 423 -2.76 4.50 12.45
C ASP A 423 -2.59 5.48 11.29
N MET A 424 -1.86 6.58 11.47
CA MET A 424 -1.63 7.53 10.38
C MET A 424 -0.61 7.01 9.37
N ASP A 425 -0.90 7.27 8.11
CA ASP A 425 0.04 7.14 7.01
C ASP A 425 0.54 8.53 6.58
N GLY A 426 1.82 8.64 6.22
CA GLY A 426 2.37 9.90 5.72
C GLY A 426 1.75 10.28 4.37
N ASP A 427 1.67 11.58 4.09
CA ASP A 427 1.27 12.15 2.79
C ASP A 427 -0.05 11.59 2.26
N PHE A 428 -1.06 11.42 3.12
CA PHE A 428 -2.39 10.90 2.73
C PHE A 428 -2.31 9.61 1.89
N TYR A 429 -1.47 8.65 2.29
CA TYR A 429 -1.30 7.38 1.56
C TYR A 429 -2.61 6.58 1.40
N SER A 430 -3.57 6.79 2.31
CA SER A 430 -4.93 6.27 2.19
C SER A 430 -5.58 6.62 0.84
N ALA A 431 -5.32 7.84 0.34
CA ALA A 431 -5.85 8.29 -0.95
C ALA A 431 -5.26 7.49 -2.14
N ASP A 432 -4.01 7.04 -2.05
CA ASP A 432 -3.37 6.27 -3.11
C ASP A 432 -4.03 4.90 -3.27
N TYR A 433 -4.28 4.19 -2.16
CA TYR A 433 -5.02 2.93 -2.19
C TYR A 433 -6.44 3.10 -2.70
N LEU A 434 -7.16 4.13 -2.24
CA LEU A 434 -8.56 4.37 -2.64
C LEU A 434 -8.66 4.69 -4.14
N ARG A 435 -7.75 5.49 -4.67
CA ARG A 435 -7.67 5.80 -6.10
C ARG A 435 -7.32 4.54 -6.91
N ALA A 436 -6.39 3.73 -6.40
CA ALA A 436 -6.05 2.46 -7.03
C ALA A 436 -7.24 1.48 -7.05
N TRP A 437 -8.05 1.40 -5.99
CA TRP A 437 -9.28 0.59 -5.99
C TRP A 437 -10.27 1.05 -7.05
N ILE A 438 -10.56 2.35 -7.11
CA ILE A 438 -11.46 2.91 -8.15
C ILE A 438 -10.93 2.55 -9.54
N ARG A 439 -9.63 2.82 -9.80
CA ARG A 439 -8.98 2.57 -11.10
C ARG A 439 -9.00 1.09 -11.49
N THR A 440 -8.72 0.22 -10.52
CA THR A 440 -8.72 -1.24 -10.74
C THR A 440 -10.11 -1.73 -11.14
N ALA A 441 -11.17 -1.24 -10.50
CA ALA A 441 -12.53 -1.60 -10.85
C ALA A 441 -12.91 -1.09 -12.26
N GLN A 442 -12.57 0.16 -12.58
CA GLN A 442 -12.75 0.72 -13.92
C GLN A 442 -11.99 -0.09 -14.98
N LEU A 443 -10.73 -0.45 -14.72
CA LEU A 443 -9.93 -1.24 -15.65
C LEU A 443 -10.49 -2.67 -15.79
N ARG A 444 -10.96 -3.31 -14.74
CA ARG A 444 -11.63 -4.62 -14.82
C ARG A 444 -12.92 -4.55 -15.65
N THR A 445 -13.73 -3.51 -15.45
CA THR A 445 -14.94 -3.31 -16.25
C THR A 445 -14.59 -3.12 -17.71
N HIS A 446 -13.60 -2.30 -18.03
CA HIS A 446 -13.09 -2.13 -19.39
C HIS A 446 -12.59 -3.45 -20.01
N LEU A 447 -11.85 -4.27 -19.24
CA LEU A 447 -11.37 -5.57 -19.71
C LEU A 447 -12.52 -6.55 -19.94
N ARG A 448 -13.53 -6.61 -19.07
CA ARG A 448 -14.72 -7.45 -19.26
C ARG A 448 -15.51 -7.06 -20.49
N GLU A 449 -15.68 -5.77 -20.75
CA GLU A 449 -16.38 -5.27 -21.96
C GLU A 449 -15.61 -5.54 -23.25
N ARG A 450 -14.30 -5.35 -23.21
CA ARG A 450 -13.45 -5.46 -24.42
C ARG A 450 -13.06 -6.90 -24.76
N ILE A 451 -12.79 -7.73 -23.74
CA ILE A 451 -12.20 -9.07 -23.87
C ILE A 451 -13.22 -10.16 -23.49
N GLY A 452 -14.01 -9.91 -22.43
CA GLY A 452 -15.00 -10.85 -21.92
C GLY A 452 -14.82 -11.20 -20.46
N GLY A 453 -15.76 -11.97 -19.88
CA GLY A 453 -15.78 -12.32 -18.44
C GLY A 453 -14.59 -13.18 -17.98
N ASP A 454 -13.88 -13.80 -18.92
CA ASP A 454 -12.68 -14.60 -18.68
C ASP A 454 -11.35 -13.85 -18.98
N TRP A 455 -11.39 -12.49 -18.95
CA TRP A 455 -10.26 -11.59 -19.21
C TRP A 455 -8.99 -12.02 -18.46
N TRP A 456 -9.13 -12.55 -17.25
CA TRP A 456 -8.05 -12.92 -16.34
C TRP A 456 -7.19 -14.11 -16.79
N ARG A 457 -7.60 -14.79 -17.87
CA ARG A 457 -6.87 -15.90 -18.49
C ARG A 457 -6.73 -15.75 -20.02
N ARG A 458 -6.72 -14.50 -20.49
CA ARG A 458 -6.59 -14.17 -21.91
C ARG A 458 -5.27 -13.47 -22.18
N THR A 459 -4.59 -13.88 -23.23
CA THR A 459 -3.33 -13.25 -23.66
C THR A 459 -3.53 -11.81 -24.12
N GLU A 460 -4.70 -11.47 -24.65
CA GLU A 460 -5.09 -10.11 -25.06
C GLU A 460 -5.05 -9.14 -23.85
N THR A 461 -5.38 -9.61 -22.65
CA THR A 461 -5.21 -8.83 -21.43
C THR A 461 -3.74 -8.55 -21.17
N GLY A 462 -2.89 -9.58 -21.31
CA GLY A 462 -1.44 -9.39 -21.13
C GLY A 462 -0.82 -8.45 -22.16
N GLU A 463 -1.33 -8.41 -23.40
CA GLU A 463 -0.90 -7.46 -24.45
C GLU A 463 -1.25 -6.03 -24.02
N LEU A 464 -2.49 -5.76 -23.62
CA LEU A 464 -2.93 -4.45 -23.12
C LEU A 464 -2.11 -4.00 -21.91
N LEU A 465 -1.86 -4.90 -20.95
CA LEU A 465 -1.07 -4.56 -19.77
C LEU A 465 0.39 -4.23 -20.12
N ARG A 466 1.00 -4.91 -21.11
CA ARG A 466 2.36 -4.57 -21.58
C ARG A 466 2.42 -3.18 -22.19
N GLU A 467 1.39 -2.75 -22.92
CA GLU A 467 1.29 -1.38 -23.46
C GLU A 467 1.29 -0.35 -22.31
N LEU A 468 0.49 -0.59 -21.27
CA LEU A 468 0.46 0.28 -20.09
C LEU A 468 1.77 0.26 -19.29
N PHE A 469 2.38 -0.90 -19.11
CA PHE A 469 3.65 -1.04 -18.39
C PHE A 469 4.82 -0.34 -19.09
N ALA A 470 4.81 -0.31 -20.42
CA ALA A 470 5.86 0.33 -21.19
C ALA A 470 6.00 1.83 -20.87
N GLU A 471 4.93 2.48 -20.45
CA GLU A 471 4.94 3.89 -20.06
C GLU A 471 5.61 4.15 -18.69
N GLY A 472 5.97 3.09 -17.97
CA GLY A 472 6.59 3.18 -16.64
C GLY A 472 5.71 3.91 -15.64
N THR A 473 6.31 4.85 -14.91
CA THR A 473 5.60 5.69 -13.93
C THR A 473 5.21 7.06 -14.48
N GLN A 474 5.34 7.27 -15.80
CA GLN A 474 5.08 8.58 -16.43
C GLN A 474 3.63 9.04 -16.26
N PRO A 475 2.57 8.23 -16.55
CA PRO A 475 1.21 8.68 -16.41
C PRO A 475 0.80 8.81 -14.92
N THR A 476 -0.22 9.61 -14.68
CA THR A 476 -0.92 9.61 -13.39
C THR A 476 -2.01 8.52 -13.38
N SER A 477 -2.51 8.19 -12.19
CA SER A 477 -3.66 7.31 -12.02
C SER A 477 -4.90 7.83 -12.77
N GLU A 478 -5.10 9.14 -12.78
CA GLU A 478 -6.24 9.82 -13.41
C GLU A 478 -6.15 9.74 -14.94
N GLU A 479 -4.97 9.91 -15.51
CA GLU A 479 -4.78 9.76 -16.96
C GLU A 479 -5.07 8.33 -17.45
N ILE A 480 -4.86 7.31 -16.61
CA ILE A 480 -5.28 5.94 -16.95
C ILE A 480 -6.81 5.85 -17.05
N ALA A 481 -7.57 6.51 -16.12
CA ALA A 481 -9.03 6.54 -16.20
C ALA A 481 -9.51 7.19 -17.51
N ASP A 482 -9.00 8.38 -17.83
CA ASP A 482 -9.37 9.13 -19.02
C ASP A 482 -9.16 8.30 -20.29
N ARG A 483 -8.05 7.56 -20.39
CA ARG A 483 -7.72 6.71 -21.55
C ARG A 483 -8.67 5.54 -21.75
N ILE A 484 -9.20 4.99 -20.65
CA ILE A 484 -10.18 3.89 -20.72
C ILE A 484 -11.63 4.41 -20.69
N GLY A 485 -11.84 5.74 -20.72
CA GLY A 485 -13.13 6.39 -20.90
C GLY A 485 -13.93 6.62 -19.62
N TYR A 486 -13.28 6.69 -18.45
CA TYR A 486 -13.93 6.94 -17.18
C TYR A 486 -13.54 8.29 -16.59
N ASP A 487 -14.48 8.91 -15.86
CA ASP A 487 -14.15 10.00 -14.94
C ASP A 487 -13.28 9.46 -13.79
N PRO A 488 -12.18 10.14 -13.41
CA PRO A 488 -11.32 9.72 -12.32
C PRO A 488 -12.02 9.52 -10.97
N LEU A 489 -13.10 10.22 -10.69
CA LEU A 489 -13.87 10.09 -9.46
C LEU A 489 -15.12 9.20 -9.60
N ASP A 490 -15.32 8.55 -10.77
CA ASP A 490 -16.43 7.62 -10.97
C ASP A 490 -16.21 6.34 -10.16
N THR A 491 -16.99 6.19 -9.08
CA THR A 491 -16.97 5.04 -8.19
C THR A 491 -17.97 3.94 -8.56
N GLU A 492 -18.81 4.13 -9.60
CA GLU A 492 -19.83 3.15 -9.99
C GLU A 492 -19.26 1.76 -10.28
N PRO A 493 -18.17 1.62 -11.09
CA PRO A 493 -17.60 0.31 -11.34
C PRO A 493 -17.14 -0.42 -10.07
N LEU A 494 -16.62 0.34 -9.09
CA LEU A 494 -16.22 -0.22 -7.80
C LEU A 494 -17.44 -0.64 -6.97
N LEU A 495 -18.49 0.18 -6.94
CA LEU A 495 -19.72 -0.13 -6.22
C LEU A 495 -20.43 -1.36 -6.78
N ASP A 496 -20.47 -1.53 -8.10
CA ASP A 496 -21.03 -2.71 -8.76
C ASP A 496 -20.33 -4.02 -8.34
N GLU A 497 -19.04 -3.95 -8.05
CA GLU A 497 -18.27 -5.10 -7.56
C GLU A 497 -18.43 -5.36 -6.06
N LEU A 498 -18.48 -4.30 -5.27
CA LEU A 498 -18.54 -4.39 -3.81
C LEU A 498 -19.96 -4.62 -3.27
N VAL A 499 -20.97 -4.18 -4.00
CA VAL A 499 -22.40 -4.35 -3.65
C VAL A 499 -23.02 -5.33 -4.66
N PRO A 500 -23.26 -6.59 -4.29
CA PRO A 500 -23.97 -7.51 -5.19
C PRO A 500 -25.39 -7.00 -5.43
N ALA A 501 -25.84 -7.12 -6.68
CA ALA A 501 -27.19 -6.80 -7.12
C ALA A 501 -28.27 -7.59 -6.37
#